data_f0697eb43823b2ffc96041641ddb4769
#
_entry.id   f0697eb43823b2ffc96041641ddb4769
#
_cell.length_a   1.000
_cell.length_b   1.000
_cell.length_c   1.000
_cell.angle_alpha   90.00
_cell.angle_beta   90.00
_cell.angle_gamma   90.00
#
_symmetry.space_group_name_H-M   'P 1'
#
loop_
_entity.id
_entity.type
_entity.pdbx_description
1 polymer ?
#
loop_
_entity_poly.entity_id
_entity_poly.type
_entity_poly.pdbx_seq_one_letter_code
_entity_poly.pdbx_strand_id
1 'polypeptide(L)'
;SDIQRLFQDPYGSLNPRMKVQDLIGEPLLIHTNMSAGERLKKVHELLGTVGLSPSHGERYPHEFSGGQRQRIGIARALTVQPKLIIADEPV
;
A
#
# COMPACT_ATOMS: atom_id res chain seq x y z
N SER A 1 -16.32 13.35 3.83
CA SER A 1 -16.82 12.23 3.11
C SER A 1 -15.75 11.16 2.95
N ASP A 2 -14.78 11.44 2.09
CA ASP A 2 -13.75 10.42 1.86
C ASP A 2 -12.86 10.22 3.04
N ILE A 3 -12.57 11.28 3.77
CA ILE A 3 -11.72 11.19 4.95
C ILE A 3 -12.40 10.36 6.02
N GLN A 4 -13.69 10.57 6.21
CA GLN A 4 -14.42 9.79 7.20
C GLN A 4 -14.44 8.32 6.83
N ARG A 5 -14.59 8.03 5.55
CA ARG A 5 -14.60 6.65 5.09
C ARG A 5 -13.27 5.97 5.38
N LEU A 6 -12.17 6.68 5.15
CA LEU A 6 -10.86 6.13 5.41
C LEU A 6 -10.67 5.81 6.88
N PHE A 7 -11.14 6.67 7.77
CA PHE A 7 -11.01 6.43 9.19
C PHE A 7 -11.91 5.31 9.67
N GLN A 8 -13.09 5.20 9.08
CA GLN A 8 -14.04 4.19 9.52
C GLN A 8 -13.69 2.80 9.04
N ASP A 9 -13.07 2.71 7.85
CA ASP A 9 -12.87 1.40 7.25
C ASP A 9 -11.61 1.37 6.39
N PRO A 10 -10.45 1.49 7.06
CA PRO A 10 -9.19 1.49 6.31
C PRO A 10 -8.93 0.16 5.59
N TYR A 11 -9.49 -0.93 6.09
CA TYR A 11 -9.30 -2.23 5.45
C TYR A 11 -10.31 -2.46 4.35
N GLY A 12 -11.51 -1.91 4.51
CA GLY A 12 -12.58 -2.15 3.57
C GLY A 12 -12.29 -1.58 2.20
N SER A 13 -11.32 -0.67 2.12
CA SER A 13 -10.92 -0.13 0.84
C SER A 13 -10.08 -1.11 0.04
N LEU A 14 -9.61 -2.18 0.66
CA LEU A 14 -8.82 -3.18 -0.04
C LEU A 14 -9.74 -4.12 -0.82
N ASN A 15 -9.50 -4.19 -2.13
CA ASN A 15 -10.28 -5.07 -2.98
C ASN A 15 -9.88 -6.53 -2.71
N PRO A 16 -10.79 -7.36 -2.20
CA PRO A 16 -10.43 -8.73 -1.83
C PRO A 16 -10.05 -9.62 -3.01
N ARG A 17 -10.31 -9.17 -4.21
CA ARG A 17 -9.99 -9.95 -5.41
C ARG A 17 -8.59 -9.65 -5.92
N MET A 18 -7.93 -8.64 -5.38
CA MET A 18 -6.60 -8.27 -5.81
C MET A 18 -5.57 -8.82 -4.84
N LYS A 19 -4.43 -9.24 -5.38
CA LYS A 19 -3.31 -9.62 -4.54
C LYS A 19 -2.78 -8.39 -3.83
N VAL A 20 -2.15 -8.61 -2.68
CA VAL A 20 -1.61 -7.52 -1.89
C VAL A 20 -0.62 -6.68 -2.69
N GLN A 21 0.24 -7.32 -3.48
CA GLN A 21 1.20 -6.56 -4.28
C GLN A 21 0.53 -5.66 -5.30
N ASP A 22 -0.63 -6.08 -5.82
CA ASP A 22 -1.36 -5.26 -6.77
C ASP A 22 -2.07 -4.11 -6.06
N LEU A 23 -2.56 -4.37 -4.85
CA LEU A 23 -3.21 -3.31 -4.07
C LEU A 23 -2.23 -2.19 -3.73
N ILE A 24 -1.04 -2.57 -3.30
CA ILE A 24 -0.03 -1.57 -2.94
C ILE A 24 0.52 -0.90 -4.20
N GLY A 25 0.67 -1.66 -5.27
CA GLY A 25 1.23 -1.14 -6.50
C GLY A 25 0.27 -0.31 -7.34
N GLU A 26 -1.04 -0.43 -7.10
CA GLU A 26 -2.02 0.28 -7.91
C GLU A 26 -1.81 1.79 -7.91
N PRO A 27 -1.61 2.43 -6.76
CA PRO A 27 -1.34 3.88 -6.78
C PRO A 27 -0.08 4.22 -7.56
N LEU A 28 0.93 3.37 -7.50
CA LEU A 28 2.15 3.60 -8.25
C LEU A 28 1.89 3.51 -9.75
N LEU A 29 1.04 2.58 -10.15
CA LEU A 29 0.67 2.44 -11.56
C LEU A 29 -0.05 3.68 -12.05
N ILE A 30 -0.92 4.23 -11.22
CA ILE A 30 -1.73 5.38 -11.60
C ILE A 30 -0.93 6.68 -11.58
N HIS A 31 -0.08 6.84 -10.57
CA HIS A 31 0.55 8.14 -10.30
C HIS A 31 2.02 8.23 -10.73
N THR A 32 2.59 7.17 -11.24
CA THR A 32 4.00 7.20 -11.66
C THR A 32 4.17 6.54 -13.01
N ASN A 33 5.37 6.68 -13.58
CA ASN A 33 5.71 6.05 -14.84
C ASN A 33 6.62 4.84 -14.63
N MET A 34 6.61 4.28 -13.44
CA MET A 34 7.42 3.11 -13.15
C MET A 34 7.06 1.94 -14.03
N SER A 35 8.08 1.18 -14.45
CA SER A 35 7.85 -0.07 -15.14
C SER A 35 7.27 -1.09 -14.14
N ALA A 36 6.77 -2.20 -14.67
CA ALA A 36 6.22 -3.24 -13.81
C ALA A 36 7.28 -3.75 -12.82
N GLY A 37 8.51 -3.92 -13.28
CA GLY A 37 9.58 -4.39 -12.41
C GLY A 37 9.92 -3.39 -11.32
N GLU A 38 9.99 -2.12 -11.68
CA GLU A 38 10.27 -1.07 -10.69
C GLU A 38 9.15 -0.98 -9.67
N ARG A 39 7.92 -1.10 -10.13
CA ARG A 39 6.76 -1.04 -9.26
C ARG A 39 6.78 -2.18 -8.26
N LEU A 40 7.06 -3.38 -8.73
CA LEU A 40 7.10 -4.54 -7.84
C LEU A 40 8.22 -4.42 -6.81
N LYS A 41 9.38 -3.92 -7.25
CA LYS A 41 10.48 -3.71 -6.33
C LYS A 41 10.09 -2.73 -5.23
N LYS A 42 9.41 -1.66 -5.60
CA LYS A 42 8.97 -0.67 -4.62
C LYS A 42 7.94 -1.27 -3.66
N VAL A 43 7.05 -2.09 -4.18
CA VAL A 43 6.06 -2.77 -3.35
C VAL A 43 6.76 -3.66 -2.32
N HIS A 44 7.78 -4.40 -2.75
CA HIS A 44 8.51 -5.27 -1.83
C HIS A 44 9.19 -4.46 -0.74
N GLU A 45 9.75 -3.31 -1.09
CA GLU A 45 10.35 -2.43 -0.10
C GLU A 45 9.34 -1.94 0.92
N LEU A 46 8.17 -1.55 0.43
CA LEU A 46 7.12 -1.06 1.32
C LEU A 46 6.59 -2.16 2.24
N LEU A 47 6.48 -3.37 1.73
CA LEU A 47 6.08 -4.49 2.58
C LEU A 47 7.07 -4.66 3.72
N GLY A 48 8.36 -4.60 3.42
CA GLY A 48 9.37 -4.68 4.46
C GLY A 48 9.28 -3.54 5.46
N THR A 49 8.97 -2.35 4.95
CA THR A 49 8.85 -1.17 5.81
C THR A 49 7.77 -1.34 6.87
N VAL A 50 6.69 -2.02 6.53
CA VAL A 50 5.59 -2.22 7.48
C VAL A 50 5.69 -3.57 8.19
N GLY A 51 6.83 -4.25 8.07
CA GLY A 51 7.06 -5.47 8.82
C GLY A 51 6.53 -6.73 8.18
N LEU A 52 6.24 -6.70 6.89
CA LEU A 52 5.79 -7.88 6.16
C LEU A 52 6.89 -8.31 5.20
N SER A 53 6.80 -9.55 4.72
CA SER A 53 7.80 -10.04 3.79
C SER A 53 7.30 -9.90 2.35
N PRO A 54 8.24 -9.85 1.38
CA PRO A 54 7.84 -9.74 -0.03
C PRO A 54 6.91 -10.87 -0.49
N SER A 55 7.07 -12.07 0.07
CA SER A 55 6.22 -13.19 -0.32
C SER A 55 4.76 -12.95 0.03
N HIS A 56 4.49 -12.08 0.99
CA HIS A 56 3.13 -11.72 1.34
C HIS A 56 2.41 -10.99 0.21
N GLY A 57 3.16 -10.42 -0.71
CA GLY A 57 2.56 -9.71 -1.84
C GLY A 57 1.73 -10.60 -2.75
N GLU A 58 2.00 -11.91 -2.75
CA GLU A 58 1.27 -12.83 -3.60
C GLU A 58 -0.02 -13.35 -2.97
N ARG A 59 -0.29 -12.95 -1.76
CA ARG A 59 -1.49 -13.38 -1.05
C ARG A 59 -2.61 -12.36 -1.19
N TYR A 60 -3.81 -12.82 -0.84
CA TYR A 60 -4.98 -11.95 -0.87
C TYR A 60 -5.27 -11.41 0.52
N PRO A 61 -5.95 -10.25 0.61
CA PRO A 61 -6.20 -9.64 1.93
C PRO A 61 -6.86 -10.56 2.94
N HIS A 62 -7.76 -11.43 2.49
CA HIS A 62 -8.47 -12.29 3.44
C HIS A 62 -7.57 -13.33 4.09
N GLU A 63 -6.36 -13.50 3.57
CA GLU A 63 -5.41 -14.46 4.16
C GLU A 63 -4.61 -13.85 5.29
N PHE A 64 -4.91 -12.62 5.66
CA PHE A 64 -4.16 -11.90 6.69
C PHE A 64 -5.03 -11.59 7.89
N SER A 65 -4.38 -11.43 9.04
CA SER A 65 -5.05 -10.95 10.24
C SER A 65 -5.45 -9.49 10.07
N GLY A 66 -6.30 -9.00 10.98
CA GLY A 66 -6.69 -7.60 10.94
C GLY A 66 -5.50 -6.66 11.05
N GLY A 67 -4.55 -6.98 11.94
CA GLY A 67 -3.38 -6.14 12.09
C GLY A 67 -2.51 -6.13 10.85
N GLN A 68 -2.39 -7.27 10.19
CA GLN A 68 -1.61 -7.33 8.96
C GLN A 68 -2.31 -6.57 7.83
N ARG A 69 -3.63 -6.65 7.75
CA ARG A 69 -4.37 -5.89 6.75
C ARG A 69 -4.20 -4.39 6.98
N GLN A 70 -4.11 -3.98 8.24
CA GLN A 70 -3.86 -2.59 8.55
C GLN A 70 -2.50 -2.16 8.02
N ARG A 71 -1.50 -3.00 8.17
CA ARG A 71 -0.16 -2.70 7.65
C ARG A 71 -0.16 -2.62 6.14
N ILE A 72 -0.93 -3.47 5.48
CA ILE A 72 -1.08 -3.41 4.03
C ILE A 72 -1.67 -2.06 3.62
N GLY A 73 -2.69 -1.61 4.35
CA GLY A 73 -3.29 -0.30 4.09
C GLY A 73 -2.31 0.83 4.28
N ILE A 74 -1.44 0.73 5.30
CA ILE A 74 -0.41 1.74 5.52
C ILE A 74 0.60 1.74 4.38
N ALA A 75 1.04 0.56 3.95
CA ALA A 75 1.98 0.47 2.84
C ALA A 75 1.39 1.10 1.58
N ARG A 76 0.11 0.84 1.32
CA ARG A 76 -0.55 1.42 0.15
C ARG A 76 -0.60 2.94 0.25
N ALA A 77 -0.87 3.46 1.43
CA ALA A 77 -0.92 4.90 1.64
C ALA A 77 0.44 5.54 1.44
N LEU A 78 1.51 4.84 1.80
CA LEU A 78 2.85 5.37 1.67
C LEU A 78 3.25 5.58 0.21
N THR A 79 2.61 4.89 -0.72
CA THR A 79 2.92 5.06 -2.13
C THR A 79 2.58 6.45 -2.64
N VAL A 80 1.63 7.12 -2.00
CA VAL A 80 1.22 8.46 -2.44
C VAL A 80 1.66 9.55 -1.49
N GLN A 81 2.26 9.21 -0.36
CA GLN A 81 2.66 10.18 0.64
C GLN A 81 4.10 10.71 0.54
N PRO A 82 5.01 10.07 -0.20
CA PRO A 82 6.38 10.57 -0.23
C PRO A 82 6.49 12.05 -0.57
N LYS A 83 5.63 12.53 -1.44
CA LYS A 83 5.67 13.94 -1.81
C LYS A 83 5.30 14.85 -0.66
N LEU A 84 4.34 14.42 0.15
CA LEU A 84 3.93 15.20 1.31
C LEU A 84 5.03 15.24 2.34
N ILE A 85 5.69 14.11 2.54
CA ILE A 85 6.79 14.05 3.48
C ILE A 85 7.93 14.96 3.05
N ILE A 86 8.24 14.94 1.77
CA ILE A 86 9.30 15.80 1.24
C ILE A 86 8.93 17.26 1.39
N ALA A 87 7.67 17.58 1.16
CA ALA A 87 7.21 18.97 1.25
C ALA A 87 7.31 19.50 2.68
N ASP A 88 7.10 18.62 3.64
CA ASP A 88 7.11 19.03 5.05
C ASP A 88 8.52 19.17 5.60
N GLU A 89 9.43 18.40 5.04
CA GLU A 89 10.76 18.32 5.58
C GLU A 89 11.50 19.65 5.64
N PRO A 90 11.52 20.39 4.57
CA PRO A 90 12.31 21.61 4.55
C PRO A 90 11.77 22.69 5.50
N VAL A 91 10.58 22.51 5.94
CA VAL A 91 9.99 23.48 6.85
C VAL A 91 10.39 23.17 8.28
#